data_edd893eca6ef1fa26989f57fad837b42
#
_entry.id   edd893eca6ef1fa26989f57fad837b42
#
_cell.length_a   1.000
_cell.length_b   1.000
_cell.length_c   1.000
_cell.angle_alpha   90.00
_cell.angle_beta   90.00
_cell.angle_gamma   90.00
#
_symmetry.space_group_name_H-M   'P 1'
#
loop_
_entity.id
_entity.type
_entity.pdbx_description
1 polymer ?
#
loop_
_entity_poly.entity_id
_entity_poly.type
_entity_poly.pdbx_seq_one_letter_code
_entity_poly.pdbx_strand_id
1 'polypeptide(L)'
;VVMVNGTGVYSSKYPALFKHLASWGFIVIGNEDPSTCSGSSADTTLAWLLNENENPDSRFYQKVDEEHIGISGHSQGGVGVFNAINEQPHGSLYTCAVSLSPTQLDLAEALNMHYEPDKTNIPVFLLAATESDVITPDGAKQLYDAVKNDKAVALRNGMDHGKMLYSADGYVTAWFMWYLKGDTEAAKVFTGDAPELLRNQLYQDCLLY
;
A
#
# COMPACT_ATOMS: atom_id res chain seq x y z
N VAL A 1 0.64 -2.37 -10.08
CA VAL A 1 0.51 -2.38 -8.61
C VAL A 1 0.71 -3.79 -8.10
N VAL A 2 1.62 -3.96 -7.14
CA VAL A 2 1.87 -5.22 -6.43
C VAL A 2 1.06 -5.22 -5.13
N MET A 3 0.30 -6.31 -4.89
CA MET A 3 -0.51 -6.49 -3.68
C MET A 3 0.16 -7.46 -2.73
N VAL A 4 0.33 -7.05 -1.46
CA VAL A 4 0.99 -7.83 -0.39
C VAL A 4 -0.05 -8.29 0.63
N ASN A 5 -0.16 -9.59 0.80
CA ASN A 5 -1.23 -10.22 1.59
C ASN A 5 -1.10 -9.96 3.11
N GLY A 6 -2.21 -9.93 3.81
CA GLY A 6 -2.24 -10.08 5.26
C GLY A 6 -2.00 -11.52 5.71
N THR A 7 -1.83 -11.72 7.02
CA THR A 7 -1.61 -13.06 7.61
C THR A 7 -2.75 -14.02 7.25
N GLY A 8 -2.44 -15.08 6.53
CA GLY A 8 -3.40 -16.11 6.12
C GLY A 8 -4.50 -15.62 5.14
N VAL A 9 -4.35 -14.42 4.58
CA VAL A 9 -5.28 -13.85 3.61
C VAL A 9 -4.63 -13.85 2.23
N TYR A 10 -4.97 -14.81 1.42
CA TYR A 10 -4.43 -14.99 0.06
C TYR A 10 -5.05 -14.00 -0.93
N SER A 11 -4.32 -13.62 -1.98
CA SER A 11 -4.82 -12.73 -3.04
C SER A 11 -6.15 -13.21 -3.65
N SER A 12 -6.34 -14.51 -3.78
CA SER A 12 -7.60 -15.11 -4.24
C SER A 12 -8.81 -14.85 -3.33
N LYS A 13 -8.61 -14.38 -2.11
CA LYS A 13 -9.68 -14.06 -1.15
C LYS A 13 -10.28 -12.67 -1.30
N TYR A 14 -9.56 -11.74 -1.95
CA TYR A 14 -10.02 -10.36 -2.14
C TYR A 14 -9.97 -9.86 -3.59
N PRO A 15 -10.55 -10.62 -4.55
CA PRO A 15 -10.48 -10.27 -5.97
C PRO A 15 -11.20 -8.96 -6.31
N ALA A 16 -12.06 -8.46 -5.43
CA ALA A 16 -12.78 -7.20 -5.65
C ALA A 16 -11.82 -6.01 -5.75
N LEU A 17 -10.80 -5.93 -4.88
CA LEU A 17 -9.81 -4.86 -4.91
C LEU A 17 -8.95 -4.92 -6.18
N PHE A 18 -8.55 -6.13 -6.61
CA PHE A 18 -7.83 -6.33 -7.87
C PHE A 18 -8.66 -5.83 -9.07
N LYS A 19 -9.94 -6.22 -9.13
CA LYS A 19 -10.85 -5.78 -10.21
C LYS A 19 -11.08 -4.28 -10.16
N HIS A 20 -11.23 -3.70 -8.97
CA HIS A 20 -11.40 -2.27 -8.79
C HIS A 20 -10.20 -1.50 -9.38
N LEU A 21 -8.98 -1.77 -8.93
CA LEU A 21 -7.77 -1.12 -9.45
C LEU A 21 -7.57 -1.39 -10.94
N ALA A 22 -7.83 -2.62 -11.40
CA ALA A 22 -7.75 -2.94 -12.83
C ALA A 22 -8.76 -2.16 -13.68
N SER A 23 -9.95 -1.84 -13.15
CA SER A 23 -10.95 -1.02 -13.85
C SER A 23 -10.49 0.44 -14.03
N TRP A 24 -9.52 0.89 -13.22
CA TRP A 24 -8.83 2.18 -13.36
C TRP A 24 -7.58 2.11 -14.26
N GLY A 25 -7.38 0.97 -14.93
CA GLY A 25 -6.32 0.78 -15.92
C GLY A 25 -4.95 0.44 -15.32
N PHE A 26 -4.91 -0.18 -14.13
CA PHE A 26 -3.69 -0.72 -13.55
C PHE A 26 -3.54 -2.20 -13.90
N ILE A 27 -2.31 -2.66 -14.13
CA ILE A 27 -1.96 -4.07 -13.98
C ILE A 27 -1.82 -4.31 -12.48
N VAL A 28 -2.58 -5.27 -11.94
CA VAL A 28 -2.58 -5.60 -10.51
C VAL A 28 -2.20 -7.05 -10.33
N ILE A 29 -1.16 -7.30 -9.55
CA ILE A 29 -0.63 -8.64 -9.29
C ILE A 29 -0.49 -8.87 -7.79
N GLY A 30 -0.56 -10.12 -7.39
CA GLY A 30 -0.34 -10.60 -6.04
C GLY A 30 -0.04 -12.10 -6.07
N ASN A 31 0.14 -12.69 -4.91
CA ASN A 31 0.45 -14.11 -4.77
C ASN A 31 -0.38 -14.77 -3.66
N GLU A 32 -0.15 -16.07 -3.44
CA GLU A 32 -0.86 -16.85 -2.41
C GLU A 32 0.01 -17.10 -1.16
N ASP A 33 1.06 -16.30 -0.94
CA ASP A 33 1.89 -16.43 0.25
C ASP A 33 1.13 -15.94 1.50
N PRO A 34 1.03 -16.76 2.56
CA PRO A 34 0.41 -16.37 3.82
C PRO A 34 1.35 -15.59 4.76
N SER A 35 2.64 -15.48 4.43
CA SER A 35 3.68 -14.93 5.29
C SER A 35 4.52 -13.90 4.55
N THR A 36 4.06 -12.65 4.52
CA THR A 36 4.54 -11.61 3.60
C THR A 36 5.35 -10.50 4.25
N CYS A 37 5.53 -10.53 5.58
CA CYS A 37 6.17 -9.42 6.33
C CYS A 37 7.60 -9.09 5.86
N SER A 38 8.35 -10.07 5.33
CA SER A 38 9.71 -9.84 4.81
C SER A 38 9.76 -9.08 3.49
N GLY A 39 8.63 -8.93 2.79
CA GLY A 39 8.59 -8.35 1.44
C GLY A 39 9.08 -9.27 0.32
N SER A 40 9.70 -10.42 0.65
CA SER A 40 10.33 -11.30 -0.36
C SER A 40 9.36 -11.89 -1.37
N SER A 41 8.12 -12.20 -0.96
CA SER A 41 7.09 -12.69 -1.87
C SER A 41 6.57 -11.60 -2.80
N ALA A 42 6.54 -10.33 -2.34
CA ALA A 42 6.23 -9.18 -3.20
C ALA A 42 7.33 -9.00 -4.26
N ASP A 43 8.59 -9.10 -3.86
CA ASP A 43 9.74 -9.02 -4.75
C ASP A 43 9.71 -10.12 -5.82
N THR A 44 9.50 -11.37 -5.42
CA THR A 44 9.35 -12.51 -6.35
C THR A 44 8.20 -12.29 -7.33
N THR A 45 7.08 -11.73 -6.86
CA THR A 45 5.90 -11.43 -7.69
C THR A 45 6.22 -10.34 -8.71
N LEU A 46 6.94 -9.29 -8.30
CA LEU A 46 7.37 -8.23 -9.21
C LEU A 46 8.38 -8.77 -10.23
N ALA A 47 9.40 -9.51 -9.79
CA ALA A 47 10.38 -10.12 -10.68
C ALA A 47 9.73 -11.00 -11.77
N TRP A 48 8.72 -11.80 -11.38
CA TRP A 48 7.94 -12.58 -12.34
C TRP A 48 7.26 -11.68 -13.39
N LEU A 49 6.62 -10.59 -12.98
CA LEU A 49 5.94 -9.69 -13.93
C LEU A 49 6.91 -9.00 -14.88
N LEU A 50 8.09 -8.59 -14.37
CA LEU A 50 9.14 -7.99 -15.21
C LEU A 50 9.64 -8.99 -16.26
N ASN A 51 9.85 -10.24 -15.89
CA ASN A 51 10.19 -11.30 -16.84
C ASN A 51 9.09 -11.54 -17.89
N GLU A 52 7.82 -11.49 -17.48
CA GLU A 52 6.69 -11.61 -18.40
C GLU A 52 6.56 -10.40 -19.34
N ASN A 53 7.03 -9.23 -18.91
CA ASN A 53 7.08 -8.02 -19.76
C ASN A 53 8.10 -8.16 -20.90
N GLU A 54 9.16 -8.92 -20.70
CA GLU A 54 10.16 -9.23 -21.73
C GLU A 54 9.82 -10.45 -22.61
N ASN A 55 8.89 -11.30 -22.17
CA ASN A 55 8.53 -12.54 -22.85
C ASN A 55 7.53 -12.31 -23.99
N PRO A 56 7.92 -12.50 -25.28
CA PRO A 56 7.03 -12.27 -26.43
C PRO A 56 5.75 -13.13 -26.44
N ASP A 57 5.76 -14.28 -25.75
CA ASP A 57 4.62 -15.18 -25.67
C ASP A 57 3.66 -14.81 -24.51
N SER A 58 4.04 -13.84 -23.68
CA SER A 58 3.23 -13.39 -22.55
C SER A 58 2.16 -12.39 -22.97
N ARG A 59 0.99 -12.47 -22.31
CA ARG A 59 -0.01 -11.39 -22.40
C ARG A 59 0.46 -10.06 -21.85
N PHE A 60 1.53 -10.03 -21.03
CA PHE A 60 2.11 -8.84 -20.45
C PHE A 60 3.26 -8.26 -21.28
N TYR A 61 3.63 -8.89 -22.38
CA TYR A 61 4.71 -8.44 -23.25
C TYR A 61 4.61 -6.96 -23.61
N GLN A 62 5.63 -6.18 -23.21
CA GLN A 62 5.74 -4.73 -23.41
C GLN A 62 4.51 -3.92 -22.93
N LYS A 63 3.86 -4.35 -21.82
CA LYS A 63 2.70 -3.66 -21.25
C LYS A 63 2.93 -3.11 -19.86
N VAL A 64 4.03 -3.49 -19.21
CA VAL A 64 4.38 -2.99 -17.88
C VAL A 64 5.16 -1.70 -18.02
N ASP A 65 4.65 -0.65 -17.39
CA ASP A 65 5.39 0.58 -17.19
C ASP A 65 6.28 0.39 -15.96
N GLU A 66 7.58 0.16 -16.23
CA GLU A 66 8.57 -0.14 -15.17
C GLU A 66 9.04 1.11 -14.42
N GLU A 67 8.71 2.31 -14.93
CA GLU A 67 9.01 3.58 -14.26
C GLU A 67 7.90 4.00 -13.26
N HIS A 68 6.72 3.34 -13.31
CA HIS A 68 5.57 3.68 -12.48
C HIS A 68 4.98 2.45 -11.80
N ILE A 69 5.70 1.91 -10.81
CA ILE A 69 5.29 0.71 -10.05
C ILE A 69 4.89 1.10 -8.63
N GLY A 70 3.67 0.78 -8.26
CA GLY A 70 3.15 0.96 -6.89
C GLY A 70 3.06 -0.36 -6.13
N ILE A 71 3.06 -0.27 -4.81
CA ILE A 71 2.88 -1.40 -3.90
C ILE A 71 1.82 -1.09 -2.85
N SER A 72 0.96 -2.06 -2.54
CA SER A 72 0.01 -1.95 -1.42
C SER A 72 -0.07 -3.25 -0.65
N GLY A 73 -0.29 -3.16 0.66
CA GLY A 73 -0.44 -4.34 1.50
C GLY A 73 -1.27 -4.06 2.73
N HIS A 74 -1.91 -5.11 3.25
CA HIS A 74 -2.79 -5.04 4.42
C HIS A 74 -2.21 -5.83 5.59
N SER A 75 -2.34 -5.29 6.81
CA SER A 75 -1.92 -6.00 8.02
C SER A 75 -0.42 -6.33 8.00
N GLN A 76 -0.04 -7.61 8.16
CA GLN A 76 1.32 -8.11 7.93
C GLN A 76 1.86 -7.67 6.55
N GLY A 77 1.00 -7.64 5.52
CA GLY A 77 1.38 -7.14 4.20
C GLY A 77 1.68 -5.64 4.19
N GLY A 78 1.06 -4.87 5.09
CA GLY A 78 1.39 -3.46 5.30
C GLY A 78 2.82 -3.26 5.85
N VAL A 79 3.30 -4.19 6.69
CA VAL A 79 4.72 -4.31 7.10
C VAL A 79 5.57 -4.71 5.89
N GLY A 80 5.12 -5.74 5.15
CA GLY A 80 5.80 -6.26 3.97
C GLY A 80 6.00 -5.22 2.86
N VAL A 81 5.15 -4.20 2.77
CA VAL A 81 5.33 -3.04 1.88
C VAL A 81 6.64 -2.34 2.17
N PHE A 82 6.91 -1.99 3.43
CA PHE A 82 8.14 -1.32 3.82
C PHE A 82 9.37 -2.20 3.56
N ASN A 83 9.30 -3.47 3.94
CA ASN A 83 10.41 -4.39 3.75
C ASN A 83 10.66 -4.72 2.26
N ALA A 84 9.61 -4.76 1.42
CA ALA A 84 9.79 -4.91 -0.02
C ALA A 84 10.55 -3.73 -0.63
N ILE A 85 10.28 -2.51 -0.17
CA ILE A 85 10.94 -1.30 -0.65
C ILE A 85 12.38 -1.21 -0.14
N ASN A 86 12.57 -1.46 1.15
CA ASN A 86 13.83 -1.16 1.83
C ASN A 86 14.88 -2.28 1.73
N GLU A 87 14.44 -3.55 1.68
CA GLU A 87 15.31 -4.70 1.89
C GLU A 87 15.39 -5.66 0.68
N GLN A 88 14.48 -5.52 -0.32
CA GLN A 88 14.42 -6.47 -1.42
C GLN A 88 15.13 -5.95 -2.69
N PRO A 89 15.63 -6.84 -3.56
CA PRO A 89 16.41 -6.49 -4.76
C PRO A 89 15.71 -5.51 -5.70
N HIS A 90 14.38 -5.64 -5.89
CA HIS A 90 13.60 -4.77 -6.78
C HIS A 90 12.93 -3.60 -6.03
N GLY A 91 13.29 -3.37 -4.76
CA GLY A 91 12.68 -2.33 -3.92
C GLY A 91 12.77 -0.91 -4.51
N SER A 92 13.88 -0.61 -5.20
CA SER A 92 14.11 0.68 -5.85
C SER A 92 13.20 0.97 -7.06
N LEU A 93 12.48 -0.03 -7.56
CA LEU A 93 11.53 0.14 -8.66
C LEU A 93 10.17 0.66 -8.21
N TYR A 94 9.85 0.58 -6.92
CA TYR A 94 8.61 1.14 -6.40
C TYR A 94 8.69 2.67 -6.35
N THR A 95 7.66 3.34 -6.84
CA THR A 95 7.58 4.80 -6.92
C THR A 95 6.55 5.40 -5.96
N CYS A 96 5.62 4.62 -5.44
CA CYS A 96 4.74 5.00 -4.33
C CYS A 96 4.19 3.76 -3.62
N ALA A 97 3.71 3.96 -2.40
CA ALA A 97 3.21 2.88 -1.55
C ALA A 97 1.91 3.25 -0.83
N VAL A 98 1.08 2.24 -0.57
CA VAL A 98 -0.07 2.31 0.34
C VAL A 98 0.03 1.19 1.36
N SER A 99 0.10 1.54 2.64
CA SER A 99 0.10 0.57 3.73
C SER A 99 -1.25 0.62 4.47
N LEU A 100 -2.03 -0.45 4.32
CA LEU A 100 -3.37 -0.59 4.88
C LEU A 100 -3.32 -1.29 6.23
N SER A 101 -3.73 -0.60 7.29
CA SER A 101 -3.75 -1.13 8.66
C SER A 101 -2.51 -1.98 8.98
N PRO A 102 -1.29 -1.46 8.80
CA PRO A 102 -0.07 -2.22 9.11
C PRO A 102 -0.05 -2.58 10.60
N THR A 103 0.69 -3.62 10.94
CA THR A 103 0.99 -3.88 12.34
C THR A 103 1.86 -2.74 12.89
N GLN A 104 1.44 -2.06 13.96
CA GLN A 104 2.21 -0.97 14.57
C GLN A 104 3.58 -1.45 15.09
N LEU A 105 4.54 -0.54 15.24
CA LEU A 105 5.95 -0.89 15.45
C LEU A 105 6.20 -1.81 16.65
N ASP A 106 5.66 -1.49 17.81
CA ASP A 106 5.86 -2.28 19.06
C ASP A 106 5.24 -3.68 18.97
N LEU A 107 4.06 -3.80 18.38
CA LEU A 107 3.40 -5.08 18.15
C LEU A 107 4.16 -5.89 17.08
N ALA A 108 4.65 -5.25 16.03
CA ALA A 108 5.45 -5.89 15.00
C ALA A 108 6.75 -6.47 15.57
N GLU A 109 7.46 -5.73 16.43
CA GLU A 109 8.62 -6.22 17.14
C GLU A 109 8.27 -7.45 18.01
N ALA A 110 7.18 -7.39 18.78
CA ALA A 110 6.73 -8.50 19.59
C ALA A 110 6.38 -9.77 18.79
N LEU A 111 6.00 -9.60 17.52
CA LEU A 111 5.66 -10.67 16.59
C LEU A 111 6.81 -11.08 15.65
N ASN A 112 8.02 -10.54 15.87
CA ASN A 112 9.19 -10.73 14.99
C ASN A 112 8.94 -10.32 13.52
N MET A 113 8.20 -9.22 13.32
CA MET A 113 7.91 -8.62 12.03
C MET A 113 8.59 -7.25 11.92
N HIS A 114 9.90 -7.20 12.15
CA HIS A 114 10.67 -5.95 12.13
C HIS A 114 10.57 -5.23 10.79
N TYR A 115 10.44 -3.89 10.83
CA TYR A 115 10.50 -3.01 9.65
C TYR A 115 10.89 -1.58 10.04
N GLU A 116 11.41 -0.82 9.09
CA GLU A 116 11.99 0.51 9.31
C GLU A 116 11.35 1.54 8.36
N PRO A 117 10.22 2.16 8.73
CA PRO A 117 9.53 3.14 7.88
C PRO A 117 10.38 4.37 7.56
N ASP A 118 11.33 4.72 8.43
CA ASP A 118 12.22 5.87 8.28
C ASP A 118 13.29 5.70 7.18
N LYS A 119 13.50 4.48 6.70
CA LYS A 119 14.35 4.18 5.53
C LYS A 119 13.62 4.33 4.21
N THR A 120 12.29 4.35 4.23
CA THR A 120 11.48 4.43 3.01
C THR A 120 11.59 5.84 2.41
N ASN A 121 12.01 5.91 1.15
CA ASN A 121 12.31 7.17 0.45
C ASN A 121 11.36 7.48 -0.71
N ILE A 122 10.20 6.86 -0.75
CA ILE A 122 9.13 7.09 -1.71
C ILE A 122 7.86 7.57 -1.00
N PRO A 123 6.89 8.19 -1.72
CA PRO A 123 5.61 8.58 -1.14
C PRO A 123 4.82 7.42 -0.53
N VAL A 124 4.32 7.61 0.70
CA VAL A 124 3.59 6.57 1.45
C VAL A 124 2.24 7.08 1.95
N PHE A 125 1.19 6.37 1.64
CA PHE A 125 -0.13 6.60 2.24
C PHE A 125 -0.44 5.51 3.28
N LEU A 126 -0.64 5.93 4.52
CA LEU A 126 -1.03 5.08 5.64
C LEU A 126 -2.54 5.19 5.86
N LEU A 127 -3.24 4.08 5.72
CA LEU A 127 -4.67 4.00 6.01
C LEU A 127 -4.93 2.97 7.09
N ALA A 128 -5.64 3.35 8.14
CA ALA A 128 -5.97 2.44 9.23
C ALA A 128 -7.45 2.54 9.62
N ALA A 129 -7.91 1.62 10.46
CA ALA A 129 -9.26 1.57 11.03
C ALA A 129 -9.25 2.15 12.43
N THR A 130 -10.33 2.82 12.84
CA THR A 130 -10.44 3.32 14.23
C THR A 130 -10.76 2.21 15.25
N GLU A 131 -11.31 1.07 14.79
CA GLU A 131 -11.63 -0.09 15.63
C GLU A 131 -10.67 -1.26 15.35
N SER A 132 -9.37 -0.94 15.29
CA SER A 132 -8.31 -1.93 15.04
C SER A 132 -7.60 -2.30 16.36
N ASP A 133 -7.32 -3.59 16.52
CA ASP A 133 -6.48 -4.15 17.57
C ASP A 133 -5.01 -4.33 17.14
N VAL A 134 -4.69 -3.99 15.90
CA VAL A 134 -3.37 -4.19 15.27
C VAL A 134 -2.60 -2.89 15.16
N ILE A 135 -3.31 -1.77 15.01
CA ILE A 135 -2.75 -0.43 14.95
C ILE A 135 -3.69 0.56 15.62
N THR A 136 -3.17 1.29 16.59
CA THR A 136 -3.87 2.37 17.28
C THR A 136 -3.71 3.70 16.54
N PRO A 137 -4.52 4.75 16.84
CA PRO A 137 -4.28 6.09 16.32
C PRO A 137 -2.87 6.61 16.60
N ASP A 138 -2.35 6.39 17.81
CA ASP A 138 -0.98 6.76 18.18
C ASP A 138 0.05 5.97 17.38
N GLY A 139 -0.17 4.67 17.16
CA GLY A 139 0.70 3.83 16.32
C GLY A 139 0.70 4.28 14.87
N ALA A 140 -0.44 4.67 14.32
CA ALA A 140 -0.54 5.22 12.97
C ALA A 140 0.21 6.56 12.85
N LYS A 141 0.09 7.42 13.88
CA LYS A 141 0.86 8.67 13.94
C LYS A 141 2.36 8.44 14.05
N GLN A 142 2.80 7.46 14.86
CA GLN A 142 4.22 7.09 14.94
C GLN A 142 4.79 6.66 13.59
N LEU A 143 4.04 5.86 12.83
CA LEU A 143 4.43 5.47 11.47
C LEU A 143 4.50 6.68 10.53
N TYR A 144 3.49 7.55 10.58
CA TYR A 144 3.49 8.79 9.81
C TYR A 144 4.70 9.65 10.13
N ASP A 145 5.03 9.85 11.41
CA ASP A 145 6.17 10.65 11.84
C ASP A 145 7.52 10.03 11.40
N ALA A 146 7.59 8.69 11.34
CA ALA A 146 8.80 7.98 10.92
C ALA A 146 9.10 8.10 9.42
N VAL A 147 8.09 8.05 8.55
CA VAL A 147 8.27 8.23 7.09
C VAL A 147 8.79 9.64 6.81
N LYS A 148 9.83 9.78 5.99
CA LYS A 148 10.53 11.05 5.76
C LYS A 148 10.13 11.75 4.45
N ASN A 149 9.53 11.02 3.53
CA ASN A 149 9.12 11.53 2.22
C ASN A 149 7.67 12.02 2.22
N ASP A 150 7.15 12.38 1.07
CA ASP A 150 5.72 12.72 0.90
C ASP A 150 4.86 11.64 1.54
N LYS A 151 3.93 12.05 2.36
CA LYS A 151 3.16 11.12 3.17
C LYS A 151 1.77 11.62 3.51
N ALA A 152 0.87 10.69 3.70
CA ALA A 152 -0.45 10.93 4.23
C ALA A 152 -0.82 9.84 5.23
N VAL A 153 -1.65 10.17 6.20
CA VAL A 153 -2.31 9.20 7.08
C VAL A 153 -3.77 9.56 7.25
N ALA A 154 -4.63 8.56 7.35
CA ALA A 154 -6.04 8.73 7.69
C ALA A 154 -6.58 7.47 8.37
N LEU A 155 -7.48 7.65 9.33
CA LEU A 155 -8.17 6.58 10.04
C LEU A 155 -9.64 6.52 9.62
N ARG A 156 -10.08 5.38 9.12
CA ARG A 156 -11.47 5.14 8.70
C ARG A 156 -12.36 4.92 9.92
N ASN A 157 -13.35 5.79 10.12
CA ASN A 157 -14.28 5.76 11.25
C ASN A 157 -15.16 4.49 11.25
N GLY A 158 -15.25 3.84 12.40
CA GLY A 158 -16.15 2.70 12.62
C GLY A 158 -15.79 1.45 11.83
N MET A 159 -14.58 1.36 11.30
CA MET A 159 -14.09 0.17 10.63
C MET A 159 -13.19 -0.65 11.53
N ASP A 160 -13.32 -1.97 11.44
CA ASP A 160 -12.38 -2.92 12.03
C ASP A 160 -11.18 -3.17 11.10
N HIS A 161 -10.16 -3.83 11.65
CA HIS A 161 -8.92 -4.15 10.95
C HIS A 161 -9.15 -4.84 9.60
N GLY A 162 -9.96 -5.89 9.57
CA GLY A 162 -10.18 -6.70 8.36
C GLY A 162 -10.94 -5.95 7.27
N LYS A 163 -11.89 -5.08 7.64
CA LYS A 163 -12.70 -4.32 6.69
C LYS A 163 -11.90 -3.26 5.93
N MET A 164 -10.74 -2.84 6.45
CA MET A 164 -9.90 -1.87 5.73
C MET A 164 -9.46 -2.36 4.35
N LEU A 165 -9.34 -3.66 4.16
CA LEU A 165 -9.03 -4.24 2.85
C LEU A 165 -10.09 -3.92 1.77
N TYR A 166 -11.33 -3.61 2.18
CA TYR A 166 -12.46 -3.40 1.28
C TYR A 166 -13.07 -1.99 1.38
N SER A 167 -12.64 -1.16 2.33
CA SER A 167 -13.30 0.11 2.65
C SER A 167 -12.48 1.34 2.25
N ALA A 168 -11.29 1.14 1.73
CA ALA A 168 -10.32 2.20 1.45
C ALA A 168 -10.03 2.37 -0.05
N ASP A 169 -10.67 1.61 -0.91
CA ASP A 169 -10.39 1.50 -2.34
C ASP A 169 -10.40 2.84 -3.09
N GLY A 170 -11.31 3.77 -2.74
CA GLY A 170 -11.36 5.10 -3.35
C GLY A 170 -10.08 5.90 -3.15
N TYR A 171 -9.59 6.01 -1.91
CA TYR A 171 -8.39 6.77 -1.61
C TYR A 171 -7.10 6.06 -2.03
N VAL A 172 -7.07 4.73 -1.93
CA VAL A 172 -5.99 3.91 -2.49
C VAL A 172 -5.86 4.16 -4.00
N THR A 173 -6.99 4.17 -4.70
CA THR A 173 -7.03 4.45 -6.14
C THR A 173 -6.56 5.87 -6.45
N ALA A 174 -7.04 6.88 -5.70
CA ALA A 174 -6.63 8.27 -5.89
C ALA A 174 -5.11 8.45 -5.68
N TRP A 175 -4.52 7.77 -4.68
CA TRP A 175 -3.08 7.80 -4.46
C TRP A 175 -2.30 7.24 -5.65
N PHE A 176 -2.69 6.07 -6.16
CA PHE A 176 -2.06 5.47 -7.33
C PHE A 176 -2.31 6.24 -8.63
N MET A 177 -3.50 6.83 -8.82
CA MET A 177 -3.76 7.71 -9.97
C MET A 177 -2.84 8.92 -9.96
N TRP A 178 -2.64 9.53 -8.79
CA TRP A 178 -1.75 10.67 -8.66
C TRP A 178 -0.30 10.29 -8.97
N TYR A 179 0.27 9.34 -8.20
CA TYR A 179 1.71 9.05 -8.27
C TYR A 179 2.14 8.19 -9.47
N LEU A 180 1.28 7.28 -9.95
CA LEU A 180 1.63 6.40 -11.05
C LEU A 180 1.17 6.92 -12.41
N LYS A 181 0.14 7.78 -12.45
CA LYS A 181 -0.42 8.31 -13.71
C LYS A 181 -0.32 9.83 -13.83
N GLY A 182 0.20 10.52 -12.81
CA GLY A 182 0.29 11.98 -12.81
C GLY A 182 -1.07 12.68 -12.83
N ASP A 183 -2.13 12.03 -12.33
CA ASP A 183 -3.49 12.57 -12.33
C ASP A 183 -3.63 13.71 -11.32
N THR A 184 -3.68 14.94 -11.84
CA THR A 184 -3.78 16.16 -11.01
C THR A 184 -5.15 16.34 -10.36
N GLU A 185 -6.22 15.73 -10.88
CA GLU A 185 -7.53 15.74 -10.21
C GLU A 185 -7.51 14.80 -9.00
N ALA A 186 -6.91 13.61 -9.14
CA ALA A 186 -6.69 12.71 -8.01
C ALA A 186 -5.78 13.33 -6.93
N ALA A 187 -4.79 14.12 -7.33
CA ALA A 187 -3.90 14.83 -6.39
C ALA A 187 -4.66 15.78 -5.45
N LYS A 188 -5.78 16.37 -5.88
CA LYS A 188 -6.60 17.29 -5.05
C LYS A 188 -7.21 16.62 -3.82
N VAL A 189 -7.25 15.30 -3.80
CA VAL A 189 -7.63 14.54 -2.60
C VAL A 189 -6.70 14.85 -1.44
N PHE A 190 -5.40 15.03 -1.74
CA PHE A 190 -4.31 15.13 -0.76
C PHE A 190 -3.66 16.52 -0.73
N THR A 191 -3.87 17.37 -1.73
CA THR A 191 -3.13 18.62 -1.92
C THR A 191 -4.04 19.83 -2.13
N GLY A 192 -3.43 21.05 -2.14
CA GLY A 192 -4.11 22.32 -2.35
C GLY A 192 -4.66 22.94 -1.06
N ASP A 193 -5.41 24.03 -1.19
CA ASP A 193 -5.91 24.81 -0.06
C ASP A 193 -7.01 24.08 0.76
N ALA A 194 -7.66 23.09 0.17
CA ALA A 194 -8.76 22.36 0.80
C ALA A 194 -8.79 20.89 0.36
N PRO A 195 -7.79 20.07 0.76
CA PRO A 195 -7.73 18.66 0.40
C PRO A 195 -9.04 17.92 0.77
N GLU A 196 -9.52 17.10 -0.12
CA GLU A 196 -10.81 16.40 0.09
C GLU A 196 -10.75 15.47 1.30
N LEU A 197 -9.64 14.74 1.50
CA LEU A 197 -9.42 13.83 2.61
C LEU A 197 -9.64 14.50 3.98
N LEU A 198 -9.19 15.74 4.15
CA LEU A 198 -9.33 16.48 5.42
C LEU A 198 -10.78 16.91 5.73
N ARG A 199 -11.66 16.83 4.74
CA ARG A 199 -13.08 17.22 4.87
C ARG A 199 -14.02 16.04 4.90
N ASN A 200 -13.54 14.83 4.64
CA ASN A 200 -14.35 13.64 4.61
C ASN A 200 -14.63 13.13 6.02
N GLN A 201 -15.86 13.30 6.49
CA GLN A 201 -16.31 12.88 7.83
C GLN A 201 -16.22 11.37 8.10
N LEU A 202 -16.01 10.58 7.06
CA LEU A 202 -15.80 9.14 7.19
C LEU A 202 -14.38 8.82 7.70
N TYR A 203 -13.50 9.81 7.78
CA TYR A 203 -12.13 9.66 8.25
C TYR A 203 -11.82 10.68 9.34
N GLN A 204 -10.91 10.30 10.23
CA GLN A 204 -10.36 11.14 11.30
C GLN A 204 -8.83 11.01 11.36
N ASP A 205 -8.20 11.83 12.23
CA ASP A 205 -6.75 11.86 12.43
C ASP A 205 -5.97 11.92 11.10
N CYS A 206 -6.52 12.68 10.15
CA CYS A 206 -5.95 12.85 8.84
C CYS A 206 -4.78 13.85 8.92
N LEU A 207 -3.60 13.43 8.50
CA LEU A 207 -2.42 14.28 8.38
C LEU A 207 -1.89 14.19 6.95
N LEU A 208 -1.52 15.34 6.40
CA LEU A 208 -0.83 15.49 5.13
C LEU A 208 0.50 16.21 5.40
N TYR A 209 1.50 15.95 4.60
CA TYR A 209 2.82 16.59 4.74
C TYR A 209 2.80 18.08 4.45
#